data_059e3a7f81f16ecc616dca6884d46ec7
#
_entry.id   059e3a7f81f16ecc616dca6884d46ec7
#
_cell.length_a   1.000
_cell.length_b   1.000
_cell.length_c   1.000
_cell.angle_alpha   90.00
_cell.angle_beta   90.00
_cell.angle_gamma   90.00
#
_symmetry.space_group_name_H-M   'P 1'
#
loop_
_entity.id
_entity.type
_entity.pdbx_description
1 polymer ?
#
loop_
_entity_poly.entity_id
_entity_poly.type
_entity_poly.pdbx_seq_one_letter_code
_entity_poly.pdbx_strand_id
1 'polypeptide(L)'
;MEEGPVKVMWYAPIIPRLKRLFRNEEHTKLMQWHREDRKKDGNLRHPADGSQWRKIERKYRDEFGGDPRNVWFGLSADGINPFGEQRSNHSTWPVTLCMYNLPPWVCMKRKFIMMPVLIQGPKQPGNDIDVYLRPLVEELL
;
A
#
# COMPACT_ATOMS: atom_id res chain seq x y z
N MET A 1 -25.17 15.61 26.25
CA MET A 1 -24.58 15.76 24.91
C MET A 1 -23.52 14.68 24.80
N GLU A 2 -23.68 13.69 23.92
CA GLU A 2 -22.62 12.72 23.67
C GLU A 2 -21.48 13.47 22.99
N GLU A 3 -20.34 13.52 23.65
CA GLU A 3 -19.11 14.04 23.03
C GLU A 3 -18.74 13.06 21.90
N GLY A 4 -18.75 13.53 20.66
CA GLY A 4 -18.29 12.77 19.51
C GLY A 4 -16.82 12.44 19.59
N PRO A 5 -16.29 11.55 18.75
CA PRO A 5 -14.88 11.14 18.78
C PRO A 5 -13.98 12.34 18.57
N VAL A 6 -12.92 12.44 19.38
CA VAL A 6 -11.93 13.53 19.34
C VAL A 6 -11.19 13.58 18.00
N LYS A 7 -11.02 12.43 17.34
CA LYS A 7 -10.38 12.30 16.03
C LYS A 7 -10.97 11.13 15.24
N VAL A 8 -11.13 11.32 13.94
CA VAL A 8 -11.73 10.35 13.04
C VAL A 8 -10.75 9.99 11.93
N MET A 9 -10.77 8.74 11.49
CA MET A 9 -10.13 8.28 10.27
C MET A 9 -11.16 7.65 9.33
N TRP A 10 -10.85 7.67 8.05
CA TRP A 10 -11.54 6.90 7.03
C TRP A 10 -10.76 5.62 6.75
N TYR A 11 -11.45 4.50 6.77
CA TYR A 11 -10.87 3.20 6.42
C TYR A 11 -11.60 2.59 5.23
N ALA A 12 -10.86 2.22 4.20
CA ALA A 12 -11.36 1.57 3.00
C ALA A 12 -10.69 0.18 2.86
N PRO A 13 -11.41 -0.93 3.12
CA PRO A 13 -10.86 -2.27 3.06
C PRO A 13 -10.22 -2.58 1.71
N ILE A 14 -9.06 -3.24 1.73
CA ILE A 14 -8.27 -3.53 0.52
C ILE A 14 -8.66 -4.85 -0.15
N ILE A 15 -9.10 -5.85 0.62
CA ILE A 15 -9.47 -7.18 0.10
C ILE A 15 -10.52 -7.12 -1.02
N PRO A 16 -11.63 -6.36 -0.89
CA PRO A 16 -12.62 -6.25 -1.97
C PRO A 16 -12.03 -5.67 -3.25
N ARG A 17 -11.05 -4.75 -3.13
CA ARG A 17 -10.36 -4.14 -4.28
C ARG A 17 -9.40 -5.12 -4.93
N LEU A 18 -8.65 -5.90 -4.15
CA LEU A 18 -7.79 -6.97 -4.65
C LEU A 18 -8.61 -8.03 -5.39
N LYS A 19 -9.73 -8.48 -4.81
CA LYS A 19 -10.64 -9.43 -5.47
C LYS A 19 -11.13 -8.91 -6.83
N ARG A 20 -11.40 -7.62 -6.97
CA ARG A 20 -11.77 -7.01 -8.26
C ARG A 20 -10.63 -6.99 -9.26
N LEU A 21 -9.39 -6.73 -8.81
CA LEU A 21 -8.21 -6.77 -9.67
C LEU A 21 -8.00 -8.17 -10.25
N PHE A 22 -8.07 -9.20 -9.39
CA PHE A 22 -7.89 -10.60 -9.81
C PHE A 22 -9.07 -11.18 -10.60
N ARG A 23 -10.23 -10.52 -10.66
CA ARG A 23 -11.33 -10.89 -11.57
C ARG A 23 -11.09 -10.46 -13.01
N ASN A 24 -10.22 -9.50 -13.25
CA ASN A 24 -9.86 -9.04 -14.58
C ASN A 24 -8.62 -9.78 -15.04
N GLU A 25 -8.71 -10.50 -16.15
CA GLU A 25 -7.63 -11.34 -16.67
C GLU A 25 -6.36 -10.56 -17.01
N GLU A 26 -6.50 -9.37 -17.64
CA GLU A 26 -5.35 -8.51 -17.94
C GLU A 26 -4.64 -8.03 -16.67
N HIS A 27 -5.42 -7.64 -15.65
CA HIS A 27 -4.85 -7.23 -14.37
C HIS A 27 -4.18 -8.41 -13.66
N THR A 28 -4.75 -9.61 -13.74
CA THR A 28 -4.16 -10.82 -13.15
C THR A 28 -2.80 -11.12 -13.77
N LYS A 29 -2.67 -11.03 -15.10
CA LYS A 29 -1.38 -11.16 -15.79
C LYS A 29 -0.37 -10.10 -15.31
N LEU A 30 -0.80 -8.85 -15.24
CA LEU A 30 0.07 -7.76 -14.72
C LEU A 30 0.51 -8.01 -13.28
N MET A 31 -0.34 -8.58 -12.42
CA MET A 31 -0.01 -8.89 -11.03
C MET A 31 1.02 -10.03 -10.88
N GLN A 32 1.25 -10.82 -11.92
CA GLN A 32 2.27 -11.88 -11.93
C GLN A 32 3.59 -11.43 -12.59
N TRP A 33 3.62 -10.23 -13.17
CA TRP A 33 4.77 -9.70 -13.89
C TRP A 33 6.09 -9.79 -13.13
N HIS A 34 6.07 -9.48 -11.82
CA HIS A 34 7.28 -9.48 -10.98
C HIS A 34 8.01 -10.82 -10.98
N ARG A 35 7.32 -11.92 -11.27
CA ARG A 35 7.84 -13.27 -11.28
C ARG A 35 8.04 -13.82 -12.68
N GLU A 36 7.08 -13.62 -13.57
CA GLU A 36 7.01 -14.26 -14.86
C GLU A 36 7.73 -13.46 -15.96
N ASP A 37 7.46 -12.15 -16.05
CA ASP A 37 7.90 -11.32 -17.19
C ASP A 37 9.07 -10.38 -16.86
N ARG A 38 9.46 -10.28 -15.60
CA ARG A 38 10.54 -9.39 -15.17
C ARG A 38 11.90 -9.87 -15.69
N LYS A 39 12.65 -8.98 -16.35
CA LYS A 39 14.05 -9.25 -16.75
C LYS A 39 14.95 -9.42 -15.52
N LYS A 40 15.70 -10.53 -15.49
CA LYS A 40 16.62 -10.87 -14.40
C LYS A 40 18.07 -10.71 -14.85
N ASP A 41 18.44 -9.51 -15.31
CA ASP A 41 19.74 -9.19 -15.91
C ASP A 41 20.70 -8.45 -14.95
N GLY A 42 20.37 -8.41 -13.65
CA GLY A 42 21.20 -7.78 -12.61
C GLY A 42 20.98 -6.28 -12.43
N ASN A 43 20.23 -5.63 -13.32
CA ASN A 43 19.92 -4.21 -13.18
C ASN A 43 18.77 -3.97 -12.19
N LEU A 44 18.89 -2.91 -11.40
CA LEU A 44 17.89 -2.49 -10.41
C LEU A 44 16.91 -1.49 -11.06
N ARG A 45 15.73 -1.96 -11.44
CA ARG A 45 14.65 -1.13 -12.04
C ARG A 45 13.37 -1.13 -11.22
N HIS A 46 13.27 -2.10 -10.31
CA HIS A 46 12.07 -2.35 -9.54
C HIS A 46 12.44 -2.96 -8.17
N PRO A 47 11.64 -2.79 -7.09
CA PRO A 47 11.89 -3.43 -5.80
C PRO A 47 12.14 -4.94 -5.88
N ALA A 48 11.48 -5.64 -6.80
CA ALA A 48 11.68 -7.07 -7.04
C ALA A 48 13.10 -7.44 -7.54
N ASP A 49 13.89 -6.47 -8.03
CA ASP A 49 15.29 -6.68 -8.42
C ASP A 49 16.24 -6.63 -7.21
N GLY A 50 15.77 -6.11 -6.08
CA GLY A 50 16.54 -5.88 -4.88
C GLY A 50 16.91 -7.15 -4.12
N SER A 51 17.99 -7.08 -3.37
CA SER A 51 18.46 -8.17 -2.50
C SER A 51 17.47 -8.46 -1.37
N GLN A 52 16.81 -7.43 -0.83
CA GLN A 52 15.80 -7.58 0.23
C GLN A 52 14.59 -8.38 -0.25
N TRP A 53 14.11 -8.14 -1.47
CA TRP A 53 13.03 -8.92 -2.05
C TRP A 53 13.38 -10.42 -2.06
N ARG A 54 14.55 -10.76 -2.63
CA ARG A 54 15.02 -12.15 -2.68
C ARG A 54 15.22 -12.78 -1.28
N LYS A 55 15.66 -11.96 -0.30
CA LYS A 55 15.83 -12.41 1.08
C LYS A 55 14.49 -12.77 1.73
N ILE A 56 13.47 -11.93 1.55
CA ILE A 56 12.12 -12.14 2.09
C ILE A 56 11.46 -13.34 1.39
N GLU A 57 11.48 -13.42 0.05
CA GLU A 57 10.97 -14.57 -0.70
C GLU A 57 11.58 -15.90 -0.23
N ARG A 58 12.88 -15.92 0.04
CA ARG A 58 13.58 -17.12 0.51
C ARG A 58 13.17 -17.48 1.94
N LYS A 59 13.08 -16.47 2.82
CA LYS A 59 12.75 -16.66 4.23
C LYS A 59 11.34 -17.20 4.42
N TYR A 60 10.39 -16.72 3.63
CA TYR A 60 8.97 -17.05 3.76
C TYR A 60 8.45 -17.85 2.56
N ARG A 61 9.31 -18.66 1.95
CA ARG A 61 8.99 -19.38 0.70
C ARG A 61 7.80 -20.31 0.87
N ASP A 62 7.73 -21.01 1.98
CA ASP A 62 6.70 -22.01 2.25
C ASP A 62 5.38 -21.39 2.71
N GLU A 63 5.43 -20.17 3.25
CA GLU A 63 4.26 -19.46 3.74
C GLU A 63 3.58 -18.65 2.59
N PHE A 64 4.33 -17.80 1.91
CA PHE A 64 3.79 -16.97 0.82
C PHE A 64 4.77 -16.69 -0.33
N GLY A 65 6.06 -16.87 -0.16
CA GLY A 65 7.06 -16.56 -1.19
C GLY A 65 6.97 -17.45 -2.45
N GLY A 66 6.32 -18.61 -2.37
CA GLY A 66 6.19 -19.58 -3.45
C GLY A 66 5.12 -19.27 -4.49
N ASP A 67 4.04 -18.60 -4.12
CA ASP A 67 2.89 -18.33 -5.00
C ASP A 67 3.02 -16.96 -5.69
N PRO A 68 2.99 -16.88 -7.05
CA PRO A 68 3.07 -15.61 -7.77
C PRO A 68 1.85 -14.69 -7.55
N ARG A 69 0.77 -15.21 -6.98
CA ARG A 69 -0.45 -14.44 -6.68
C ARG A 69 -0.36 -13.69 -5.36
N ASN A 70 0.62 -14.02 -4.51
CA ASN A 70 0.83 -13.27 -3.27
C ASN A 70 1.14 -11.82 -3.56
N VAL A 71 0.50 -10.91 -2.82
CA VAL A 71 0.58 -9.49 -3.09
C VAL A 71 1.65 -8.84 -2.22
N TRP A 72 2.53 -8.09 -2.88
CA TRP A 72 3.61 -7.34 -2.25
C TRP A 72 3.28 -5.85 -2.26
N PHE A 73 3.21 -5.26 -1.09
CA PHE A 73 2.92 -3.85 -0.94
C PHE A 73 4.14 -3.04 -0.51
N GLY A 74 4.28 -1.85 -1.12
CA GLY A 74 4.99 -0.74 -0.52
C GLY A 74 4.00 0.16 0.19
N LEU A 75 4.22 0.45 1.47
CA LEU A 75 3.41 1.35 2.26
C LEU A 75 4.09 2.72 2.34
N SER A 76 3.31 3.78 2.15
CA SER A 76 3.74 5.17 2.37
C SER A 76 2.69 5.89 3.20
N ALA A 77 3.14 6.66 4.18
CA ALA A 77 2.31 7.54 4.98
C ALA A 77 3.03 8.86 5.19
N ASP A 78 2.38 9.96 4.87
CA ASP A 78 2.93 11.30 5.07
C ASP A 78 1.82 12.32 5.27
N GLY A 79 2.14 13.41 5.98
CA GLY A 79 1.22 14.51 6.22
C GLY A 79 1.15 15.47 5.05
N ILE A 80 -0.05 15.74 4.56
CA ILE A 80 -0.30 16.76 3.55
C ILE A 80 -1.18 17.87 4.12
N ASN A 81 -0.93 19.11 3.70
CA ASN A 81 -1.83 20.23 3.97
C ASN A 81 -2.74 20.45 2.74
N PRO A 82 -4.02 20.05 2.80
CA PRO A 82 -4.93 20.17 1.64
C PRO A 82 -5.33 21.62 1.33
N PHE A 83 -5.05 22.57 2.21
CA PHE A 83 -5.44 23.98 2.07
C PHE A 83 -4.31 24.90 1.59
N GLY A 84 -3.11 24.36 1.34
CA GLY A 84 -1.92 25.11 0.94
C GLY A 84 -1.19 25.76 2.13
N GLU A 85 0.05 26.20 1.87
CA GLU A 85 0.97 26.64 2.94
C GLU A 85 0.56 27.91 3.67
N GLN A 86 -0.32 28.72 3.09
CA GLN A 86 -0.59 30.09 3.60
C GLN A 86 -1.76 30.20 4.59
N ARG A 87 -2.56 29.15 4.86
CA ARG A 87 -3.84 29.32 5.57
C ARG A 87 -4.08 28.50 6.83
N SER A 88 -3.37 27.42 7.05
CA SER A 88 -3.55 26.65 8.32
C SER A 88 -2.47 25.60 8.53
N ASN A 89 -2.11 25.37 9.80
CA ASN A 89 -1.30 24.19 10.21
C ASN A 89 -2.16 22.92 10.20
N HIS A 90 -2.84 22.63 9.09
CA HIS A 90 -3.69 21.46 8.97
C HIS A 90 -2.91 20.32 8.32
N SER A 91 -2.86 19.18 8.99
CA SER A 91 -2.16 17.99 8.51
C SER A 91 -3.13 16.83 8.37
N THR A 92 -3.43 16.44 7.14
CA THR A 92 -4.17 15.21 6.81
C THR A 92 -3.19 14.14 6.41
N TRP A 93 -3.35 12.91 6.91
CA TRP A 93 -2.41 11.81 6.72
C TRP A 93 -3.03 10.69 5.89
N PRO A 94 -2.85 10.68 4.57
CA PRO A 94 -3.15 9.52 3.75
C PRO A 94 -2.12 8.42 3.95
N VAL A 95 -2.59 7.20 4.10
CA VAL A 95 -1.76 5.99 4.00
C VAL A 95 -2.02 5.36 2.65
N THR A 96 -0.99 5.17 1.86
CA THR A 96 -1.08 4.62 0.51
C THR A 96 -0.34 3.30 0.39
N LEU A 97 -0.88 2.41 -0.42
CA LEU A 97 -0.27 1.13 -0.78
C LEU A 97 0.00 1.10 -2.28
N CYS A 98 1.24 0.82 -2.64
CA CYS A 98 1.68 0.55 -4.00
C CYS A 98 1.91 -0.94 -4.17
N MET A 99 1.34 -1.56 -5.21
CA MET A 99 1.49 -2.99 -5.48
C MET A 99 2.75 -3.25 -6.30
N TYR A 100 3.77 -3.84 -5.67
CA TYR A 100 5.03 -4.20 -6.32
C TYR A 100 4.98 -5.50 -7.15
N ASN A 101 3.83 -6.13 -7.24
CA ASN A 101 3.59 -7.19 -8.22
C ASN A 101 3.58 -6.65 -9.66
N LEU A 102 3.11 -5.41 -9.80
CA LEU A 102 2.90 -4.73 -11.07
C LEU A 102 4.20 -4.22 -11.68
N PRO A 103 4.30 -4.16 -13.00
CA PRO A 103 5.46 -3.57 -13.66
C PRO A 103 5.66 -2.09 -13.30
N PRO A 104 6.91 -1.56 -13.35
CA PRO A 104 7.23 -0.20 -12.89
C PRO A 104 6.46 0.90 -13.63
N TRP A 105 6.10 0.69 -14.90
CA TRP A 105 5.29 1.65 -15.68
C TRP A 105 3.80 1.63 -15.34
N VAL A 106 3.36 0.72 -14.45
CA VAL A 106 1.95 0.56 -14.03
C VAL A 106 1.77 0.79 -12.56
N CYS A 107 2.68 0.30 -11.70
CA CYS A 107 2.52 0.24 -10.25
C CYS A 107 2.27 1.61 -9.61
N MET A 108 2.83 2.69 -10.16
CA MET A 108 2.65 4.06 -9.69
C MET A 108 1.47 4.80 -10.36
N LYS A 109 0.72 4.15 -11.24
CA LYS A 109 -0.47 4.80 -11.82
C LYS A 109 -1.59 4.89 -10.78
N ARG A 110 -2.26 6.04 -10.72
CA ARG A 110 -3.37 6.32 -9.80
C ARG A 110 -4.41 5.20 -9.70
N LYS A 111 -4.68 4.52 -10.81
CA LYS A 111 -5.63 3.39 -10.88
C LYS A 111 -5.24 2.23 -9.97
N PHE A 112 -3.95 2.02 -9.72
CA PHE A 112 -3.41 0.86 -9.00
C PHE A 112 -2.91 1.20 -7.59
N ILE A 113 -2.75 2.49 -7.26
CA ILE A 113 -2.46 2.91 -5.89
C ILE A 113 -3.75 2.80 -5.06
N MET A 114 -3.64 2.19 -3.90
CA MET A 114 -4.72 2.14 -2.91
C MET A 114 -4.45 3.15 -1.79
N MET A 115 -5.52 3.72 -1.25
CA MET A 115 -5.47 4.55 -0.05
C MET A 115 -6.43 3.94 0.98
N PRO A 116 -5.98 2.94 1.75
CA PRO A 116 -6.83 2.27 2.71
C PRO A 116 -7.16 3.12 3.94
N VAL A 117 -6.26 4.03 4.32
CA VAL A 117 -6.46 4.87 5.51
C VAL A 117 -6.29 6.34 5.16
N LEU A 118 -7.18 7.17 5.67
CA LEU A 118 -7.06 8.62 5.65
C LEU A 118 -7.34 9.17 7.06
N ILE A 119 -6.31 9.66 7.71
CA ILE A 119 -6.42 10.25 9.05
C ILE A 119 -6.66 11.75 8.89
N GLN A 120 -7.80 12.21 9.41
CA GLN A 120 -8.15 13.63 9.31
C GLN A 120 -7.32 14.49 10.26
N GLY A 121 -6.98 15.71 9.78
CA GLY A 121 -6.38 16.76 10.58
C GLY A 121 -7.31 17.31 11.68
N PRO A 122 -6.99 18.47 12.24
CA PRO A 122 -5.86 19.35 11.87
C PRO A 122 -4.49 18.88 12.36
N LYS A 123 -4.41 18.11 13.44
CA LYS A 123 -3.15 17.65 14.04
C LYS A 123 -2.70 16.32 13.40
N GLN A 124 -1.40 16.15 13.28
CA GLN A 124 -0.80 14.87 12.90
C GLN A 124 -1.11 13.76 13.92
N PRO A 125 -1.06 12.47 13.55
CA PRO A 125 -1.32 11.34 14.45
C PRO A 125 -0.23 11.19 15.55
N GLY A 126 0.97 11.71 15.32
CA GLY A 126 2.09 11.59 16.27
C GLY A 126 2.48 10.13 16.52
N ASN A 127 2.78 9.81 17.78
CA ASN A 127 3.17 8.45 18.18
C ASN A 127 2.00 7.45 18.16
N ASP A 128 0.76 7.93 18.05
CA ASP A 128 -0.45 7.09 18.05
C ASP A 128 -0.81 6.54 16.66
N ILE A 129 0.08 6.68 15.68
CA ILE A 129 -0.16 6.22 14.29
C ILE A 129 -0.51 4.73 14.24
N ASP A 130 0.02 3.93 15.14
CA ASP A 130 -0.24 2.48 15.21
C ASP A 130 -1.73 2.17 15.46
N VAL A 131 -2.41 3.03 16.23
CA VAL A 131 -3.85 2.90 16.49
C VAL A 131 -4.64 3.03 15.18
N TYR A 132 -4.23 3.97 14.32
CA TYR A 132 -4.88 4.22 13.02
C TYR A 132 -4.53 3.16 11.97
N LEU A 133 -3.33 2.57 12.05
CA LEU A 133 -2.91 1.51 11.14
C LEU A 133 -3.45 0.13 11.49
N ARG A 134 -3.93 -0.07 12.73
CA ARG A 134 -4.40 -1.36 13.23
C ARG A 134 -5.41 -2.05 12.30
N PRO A 135 -6.49 -1.40 11.80
CA PRO A 135 -7.45 -2.08 10.92
C PRO A 135 -6.81 -2.59 9.62
N LEU A 136 -5.83 -1.85 9.08
CA LEU A 136 -5.09 -2.28 7.90
C LEU A 136 -4.20 -3.49 8.20
N VAL A 137 -3.50 -3.48 9.32
CA VAL A 137 -2.63 -4.60 9.74
C VAL A 137 -3.47 -5.84 9.97
N GLU A 138 -4.60 -5.73 10.68
CA GLU A 138 -5.52 -6.84 10.93
C GLU A 138 -6.13 -7.42 9.64
N GLU A 139 -6.34 -6.61 8.62
CA GLU A 139 -6.81 -7.08 7.31
C GLU A 139 -5.72 -7.80 6.50
N LEU A 140 -4.44 -7.51 6.78
CA LEU A 140 -3.28 -8.10 6.10
C LEU A 140 -2.79 -9.40 6.76
N LEU A 141 -3.22 -9.71 7.98
CA LEU A 141 -2.91 -10.93 8.72
C LEU A 141 -3.86 -12.07 8.36
#